data_8af4a1cbb18da412ff75fba9fc6a3d2f
#
_entry.id   8af4a1cbb18da412ff75fba9fc6a3d2f
#
_cell.length_a   1.000
_cell.length_b   1.000
_cell.length_c   1.000
_cell.angle_alpha   90.00
_cell.angle_beta   90.00
_cell.angle_gamma   90.00
#
_symmetry.space_group_name_H-M   'P 1'
#
loop_
_entity.id
_entity.type
_entity.pdbx_description
1 polymer ?
#
loop_
_entity_poly.entity_id
_entity_poly.type
_entity_poly.pdbx_seq_one_letter_code
_entity_poly.pdbx_strand_id
1 'polypeptide(L)'
;MRRTFVRIAFVTDLNTTLVRDFERKYREAAQTIRALVEPLTDEQIWTRPYPYGNTIGHLLLHLTGNLSYYIAGEIGGSGYVRNRPLEFTDTSRAPKAVLLKMFGGTIEMVIAVIKKQSEQDWSAAYTAKGFEDCGDRFTAFLRCAAHLSHHTGQIIYLCKELELQSRE
;
A
#
# COMPACT_ATOMS: atom_id res chain seq x y z
N MET A 1 22.59 0.18 -50.18
CA MET A 1 21.51 -0.60 -49.50
C MET A 1 21.25 -0.01 -48.11
N ARG A 2 20.20 0.77 -47.94
CA ARG A 2 19.82 1.33 -46.63
C ARG A 2 18.89 0.31 -45.96
N ARG A 3 19.32 -0.29 -44.85
CA ARG A 3 18.46 -1.14 -44.02
C ARG A 3 17.52 -0.25 -43.21
N THR A 4 16.26 -0.24 -43.59
CA THR A 4 15.17 0.39 -42.81
C THR A 4 14.90 -0.50 -41.62
N PHE A 5 15.30 -0.10 -40.40
CA PHE A 5 14.87 -0.75 -39.17
C PHE A 5 13.42 -0.35 -38.92
N VAL A 6 12.50 -1.26 -39.17
CA VAL A 6 11.13 -1.15 -38.72
C VAL A 6 11.14 -1.35 -37.21
N ARG A 7 10.99 -0.28 -36.43
CA ARG A 7 10.75 -0.34 -35.00
C ARG A 7 9.31 -0.81 -34.83
N ILE A 8 9.11 -2.13 -34.62
CA ILE A 8 7.82 -2.66 -34.19
C ILE A 8 7.58 -2.11 -32.79
N ALA A 9 6.78 -1.04 -32.70
CA ALA A 9 6.24 -0.61 -31.41
C ALA A 9 5.26 -1.69 -30.97
N PHE A 10 5.61 -2.47 -29.96
CA PHE A 10 4.63 -3.30 -29.26
C PHE A 10 3.63 -2.35 -28.60
N VAL A 11 2.46 -2.24 -29.20
CA VAL A 11 1.32 -1.58 -28.58
C VAL A 11 0.85 -2.52 -27.47
N THR A 12 1.32 -2.27 -26.27
CA THR A 12 0.83 -2.94 -25.08
C THR A 12 -0.60 -2.46 -24.87
N ASP A 13 -1.56 -3.38 -24.74
CA ASP A 13 -2.94 -3.00 -24.45
C ASP A 13 -3.05 -2.30 -23.08
N LEU A 14 -4.09 -1.50 -22.91
CA LEU A 14 -4.28 -0.67 -21.70
C LEU A 14 -4.37 -1.54 -20.44
N ASN A 15 -5.05 -2.69 -20.51
CA ASN A 15 -5.18 -3.59 -19.35
C ASN A 15 -3.80 -4.08 -18.88
N THR A 16 -2.98 -4.57 -19.79
CA THR A 16 -1.61 -5.02 -19.48
C THR A 16 -0.77 -3.88 -18.87
N THR A 17 -0.95 -2.65 -19.39
CA THR A 17 -0.26 -1.47 -18.86
C THR A 17 -0.71 -1.16 -17.43
N LEU A 18 -2.01 -1.14 -17.16
CA LEU A 18 -2.56 -0.86 -15.83
C LEU A 18 -2.14 -1.92 -14.80
N VAL A 19 -2.26 -3.21 -15.15
CA VAL A 19 -1.83 -4.31 -14.28
C VAL A 19 -0.35 -4.18 -13.91
N ARG A 20 0.52 -3.97 -14.90
CA ARG A 20 1.97 -3.82 -14.69
C ARG A 20 2.28 -2.61 -13.81
N ASP A 21 1.68 -1.46 -14.10
CA ASP A 21 2.06 -0.21 -13.43
C ASP A 21 1.48 -0.12 -12.02
N PHE A 22 0.28 -0.66 -11.76
CA PHE A 22 -0.23 -0.81 -10.41
C PHE A 22 0.61 -1.82 -9.60
N GLU A 23 0.92 -3.02 -10.16
CA GLU A 23 1.80 -3.99 -9.48
C GLU A 23 3.12 -3.34 -9.10
N ARG A 24 3.77 -2.67 -10.05
CA ARG A 24 5.04 -1.97 -9.81
C ARG A 24 4.90 -0.95 -8.69
N LYS A 25 3.86 -0.11 -8.72
CA LYS A 25 3.63 0.95 -7.72
C LYS A 25 3.46 0.39 -6.30
N TYR A 26 2.68 -0.68 -6.14
CA TYR A 26 2.49 -1.32 -4.84
C TYR A 26 3.76 -1.99 -4.33
N ARG A 27 4.52 -2.67 -5.21
CA ARG A 27 5.79 -3.31 -4.85
C ARG A 27 6.85 -2.30 -4.44
N GLU A 28 7.03 -1.22 -5.22
CA GLU A 28 7.99 -0.15 -4.91
C GLU A 28 7.70 0.49 -3.55
N ALA A 29 6.45 0.80 -3.26
CA ALA A 29 6.08 1.37 -1.96
C ALA A 29 6.33 0.38 -0.80
N ALA A 30 6.00 -0.90 -0.99
CA ALA A 30 6.24 -1.93 0.01
C ALA A 30 7.74 -2.16 0.27
N GLN A 31 8.55 -2.18 -0.77
CA GLN A 31 10.01 -2.28 -0.66
C GLN A 31 10.61 -1.08 0.06
N THR A 32 10.15 0.13 -0.28
CA THR A 32 10.58 1.37 0.38
C THR A 32 10.24 1.34 1.87
N ILE A 33 9.00 1.02 2.23
CA ILE A 33 8.58 0.92 3.63
C ILE A 33 9.41 -0.14 4.37
N ARG A 34 9.60 -1.31 3.77
CA ARG A 34 10.40 -2.37 4.37
C ARG A 34 11.83 -1.92 4.63
N ALA A 35 12.50 -1.34 3.63
CA ALA A 35 13.88 -0.88 3.75
C ALA A 35 14.06 0.19 4.83
N LEU A 36 13.07 1.06 5.00
CA LEU A 36 13.07 2.11 6.03
C LEU A 36 12.84 1.55 7.44
N VAL A 37 11.96 0.55 7.57
CA VAL A 37 11.53 0.04 8.88
C VAL A 37 12.45 -1.09 9.38
N GLU A 38 13.02 -1.89 8.48
CA GLU A 38 13.89 -3.03 8.83
C GLU A 38 15.02 -2.68 9.82
N PRO A 39 15.75 -1.54 9.69
CA PRO A 39 16.83 -1.17 10.61
C PRO A 39 16.36 -0.74 12.01
N LEU A 40 15.08 -0.36 12.17
CA LEU A 40 14.56 0.15 13.44
C LEU A 40 14.36 -0.99 14.45
N THR A 41 14.38 -0.66 15.74
CA THR A 41 14.01 -1.58 16.83
C THR A 41 12.48 -1.67 16.96
N ASP A 42 12.00 -2.68 17.70
CA ASP A 42 10.58 -2.82 18.04
C ASP A 42 10.08 -1.61 18.86
N GLU A 43 10.91 -1.03 19.70
CA GLU A 43 10.58 0.16 20.47
C GLU A 43 10.47 1.40 19.57
N GLN A 44 11.42 1.59 18.67
CA GLN A 44 11.44 2.74 17.75
C GLN A 44 10.20 2.80 16.86
N ILE A 45 9.71 1.68 16.34
CA ILE A 45 8.50 1.70 15.50
C ILE A 45 7.23 2.11 16.26
N TRP A 46 7.23 2.00 17.60
CA TRP A 46 6.14 2.43 18.47
C TRP A 46 6.39 3.77 19.15
N THR A 47 7.56 4.36 18.95
CA THR A 47 7.89 5.70 19.45
C THR A 47 7.15 6.76 18.64
N ARG A 48 6.66 7.76 19.34
CA ARG A 48 6.03 8.95 18.76
C ARG A 48 7.03 10.12 18.87
N PRO A 49 7.78 10.45 17.80
CA PRO A 49 8.82 11.48 17.89
C PRO A 49 8.25 12.89 18.01
N TYR A 50 6.96 13.08 17.67
CA TYR A 50 6.25 14.35 17.81
C TYR A 50 5.08 14.22 18.78
N PRO A 51 4.60 15.31 19.42
CA PRO A 51 3.42 15.28 20.28
C PRO A 51 2.11 15.00 19.54
N TYR A 52 2.15 14.89 18.20
CA TYR A 52 1.02 14.62 17.30
C TYR A 52 1.37 13.51 16.32
N GLY A 53 0.35 13.08 15.58
CA GLY A 53 0.51 12.07 14.53
C GLY A 53 0.52 10.63 15.05
N ASN A 54 0.89 9.72 14.18
CA ASN A 54 0.89 8.28 14.43
C ASN A 54 2.32 7.74 14.53
N THR A 55 2.48 6.60 15.18
CA THR A 55 3.74 5.84 15.14
C THR A 55 3.85 5.08 13.83
N ILE A 56 5.06 4.61 13.49
CA ILE A 56 5.27 3.73 12.33
C ILE A 56 4.44 2.45 12.45
N GLY A 57 4.37 1.87 13.66
CA GLY A 57 3.55 0.68 13.93
C GLY A 57 2.08 0.91 13.61
N HIS A 58 1.49 2.03 14.06
CA HIS A 58 0.11 2.39 13.72
C HIS A 58 -0.09 2.61 12.21
N LEU A 59 0.88 3.23 11.52
CA LEU A 59 0.79 3.41 10.07
C LEU A 59 0.85 2.07 9.31
N LEU A 60 1.65 1.11 9.76
CA LEU A 60 1.68 -0.24 9.19
C LEU A 60 0.34 -0.98 9.40
N LEU A 61 -0.23 -0.91 10.61
CA LEU A 61 -1.56 -1.46 10.88
C LEU A 61 -2.62 -0.80 10.00
N HIS A 62 -2.58 0.52 9.87
CA HIS A 62 -3.52 1.29 9.07
C HIS A 62 -3.43 0.96 7.57
N LEU A 63 -2.23 0.88 7.01
CA LEU A 63 -2.03 0.50 5.60
C LEU A 63 -2.48 -0.94 5.35
N THR A 64 -2.17 -1.86 6.26
CA THR A 64 -2.62 -3.25 6.21
C THR A 64 -4.14 -3.31 6.20
N GLY A 65 -4.81 -2.66 7.17
CA GLY A 65 -6.27 -2.65 7.27
C GLY A 65 -6.96 -1.97 6.08
N ASN A 66 -6.38 -0.85 5.59
CA ASN A 66 -6.90 -0.13 4.43
C ASN A 66 -6.91 -1.00 3.17
N LEU A 67 -5.76 -1.55 2.81
CA LEU A 67 -5.60 -2.35 1.61
C LEU A 67 -6.36 -3.69 1.69
N SER A 68 -6.35 -4.34 2.87
CA SER A 68 -7.10 -5.56 3.11
C SER A 68 -8.61 -5.35 2.96
N TYR A 69 -9.12 -4.21 3.38
CA TYR A 69 -10.55 -3.90 3.26
C TYR A 69 -10.92 -3.50 1.83
N TYR A 70 -10.34 -2.40 1.32
CA TYR A 70 -10.81 -1.81 0.06
C TYR A 70 -10.48 -2.64 -1.18
N ILE A 71 -9.36 -3.34 -1.19
CA ILE A 71 -8.95 -4.13 -2.37
C ILE A 71 -9.13 -5.63 -2.14
N ALA A 72 -8.48 -6.20 -1.12
CA ALA A 72 -8.56 -7.64 -0.92
C ALA A 72 -9.97 -8.11 -0.50
N GLY A 73 -10.67 -7.32 0.31
CA GLY A 73 -12.04 -7.58 0.75
C GLY A 73 -13.07 -7.27 -0.33
N GLU A 74 -13.24 -5.99 -0.64
CA GLU A 74 -14.34 -5.50 -1.46
C GLU A 74 -14.21 -5.87 -2.96
N ILE A 75 -12.99 -5.97 -3.49
CA ILE A 75 -12.77 -6.39 -4.88
C ILE A 75 -12.40 -7.87 -4.95
N GLY A 76 -11.51 -8.31 -4.06
CA GLY A 76 -10.97 -9.67 -4.08
C GLY A 76 -11.80 -10.71 -3.35
N GLY A 77 -12.81 -10.31 -2.58
CA GLY A 77 -13.73 -11.22 -1.88
C GLY A 77 -13.09 -11.97 -0.72
N SER A 78 -12.05 -11.41 -0.05
CA SER A 78 -11.35 -12.11 1.05
C SER A 78 -12.18 -12.22 2.34
N GLY A 79 -13.30 -11.52 2.46
CA GLY A 79 -14.12 -11.49 3.67
C GLY A 79 -13.49 -10.71 4.84
N TYR A 80 -12.46 -9.89 4.58
CA TYR A 80 -11.79 -9.11 5.63
C TYR A 80 -12.75 -8.09 6.27
N VAL A 81 -12.88 -8.17 7.59
CA VAL A 81 -13.66 -7.21 8.38
C VAL A 81 -12.71 -6.19 9.02
N ARG A 82 -12.86 -4.93 8.64
CA ARG A 82 -11.98 -3.84 9.10
C ARG A 82 -12.40 -3.32 10.47
N ASN A 83 -11.45 -3.21 11.39
CA ASN A 83 -11.62 -2.46 12.63
C ASN A 83 -10.69 -1.23 12.62
N ARG A 84 -11.12 -0.17 11.90
CA ARG A 84 -10.31 1.05 11.73
C ARG A 84 -9.89 1.74 13.04
N PRO A 85 -10.70 1.83 14.10
CA PRO A 85 -10.24 2.39 15.37
C PRO A 85 -9.00 1.71 15.94
N LEU A 86 -8.92 0.37 15.90
CA LEU A 86 -7.76 -0.38 16.41
C LEU A 86 -6.47 -0.09 15.62
N GLU A 87 -6.54 0.31 14.36
CA GLU A 87 -5.37 0.68 13.58
C GLU A 87 -4.56 1.83 14.20
N PHE A 88 -5.18 2.66 15.06
CA PHE A 88 -4.59 3.84 15.67
C PHE A 88 -4.56 3.81 17.21
N THR A 89 -5.30 2.89 17.83
CA THR A 89 -5.42 2.79 19.29
C THR A 89 -4.85 1.49 19.84
N ASP A 90 -4.27 0.64 19.00
CA ASP A 90 -3.64 -0.61 19.43
C ASP A 90 -2.46 -0.32 20.37
N THR A 91 -2.53 -0.91 21.55
CA THR A 91 -1.50 -0.84 22.59
C THR A 91 -0.72 -2.13 22.74
N SER A 92 -1.02 -3.17 21.95
CA SER A 92 -0.34 -4.47 22.00
C SER A 92 1.13 -4.40 21.61
N ARG A 93 1.50 -3.37 20.82
CA ARG A 93 2.86 -3.15 20.32
C ARG A 93 3.47 -4.40 19.68
N ALA A 94 2.74 -4.96 18.71
CA ALA A 94 3.20 -6.13 17.98
C ALA A 94 4.64 -5.94 17.46
N PRO A 95 5.48 -6.98 17.47
CA PRO A 95 6.85 -6.90 16.96
C PRO A 95 6.90 -6.43 15.50
N LYS A 96 7.93 -5.67 15.14
CA LYS A 96 8.20 -5.19 13.78
C LYS A 96 8.08 -6.28 12.73
N ALA A 97 8.67 -7.45 12.99
CA ALA A 97 8.64 -8.58 12.07
C ALA A 97 7.20 -9.05 11.76
N VAL A 98 6.31 -9.02 12.77
CA VAL A 98 4.89 -9.36 12.61
C VAL A 98 4.20 -8.33 11.72
N LEU A 99 4.39 -7.04 11.99
CA LEU A 99 3.78 -5.96 11.21
C LEU A 99 4.24 -5.96 9.75
N LEU A 100 5.54 -6.13 9.51
CA LEU A 100 6.10 -6.22 8.16
C LEU A 100 5.61 -7.46 7.41
N LYS A 101 5.44 -8.59 8.10
CA LYS A 101 4.86 -9.81 7.51
C LYS A 101 3.40 -9.60 7.12
N MET A 102 2.60 -9.01 8.01
CA MET A 102 1.18 -8.70 7.75
C MET A 102 1.04 -7.76 6.57
N PHE A 103 1.77 -6.65 6.58
CA PHE A 103 1.75 -5.67 5.49
C PHE A 103 2.19 -6.30 4.16
N GLY A 104 3.32 -7.04 4.14
CA GLY A 104 3.79 -7.73 2.95
C GLY A 104 2.78 -8.75 2.40
N GLY A 105 2.14 -9.52 3.27
CA GLY A 105 1.07 -10.45 2.87
C GLY A 105 -0.13 -9.72 2.25
N THR A 106 -0.51 -8.56 2.80
CA THR A 106 -1.57 -7.73 2.22
C THR A 106 -1.18 -7.19 0.83
N ILE A 107 0.06 -6.76 0.63
CA ILE A 107 0.54 -6.33 -0.69
C ILE A 107 0.44 -7.46 -1.72
N GLU A 108 0.82 -8.69 -1.36
CA GLU A 108 0.70 -9.82 -2.28
C GLU A 108 -0.77 -10.16 -2.60
N MET A 109 -1.69 -10.05 -1.63
CA MET A 109 -3.13 -10.18 -1.91
C MET A 109 -3.62 -9.09 -2.87
N VAL A 110 -3.23 -7.83 -2.66
CA VAL A 110 -3.58 -6.71 -3.56
C VAL A 110 -3.08 -6.99 -4.99
N ILE A 111 -1.84 -7.43 -5.14
CA ILE A 111 -1.25 -7.76 -6.44
C ILE A 111 -1.99 -8.92 -7.11
N ALA A 112 -2.38 -9.94 -6.33
CA ALA A 112 -3.18 -11.04 -6.86
C ALA A 112 -4.56 -10.57 -7.38
N VAL A 113 -5.19 -9.59 -6.71
CA VAL A 113 -6.44 -8.98 -7.15
C VAL A 113 -6.22 -8.14 -8.42
N ILE A 114 -5.14 -7.34 -8.49
CA ILE A 114 -4.77 -6.54 -9.67
C ILE A 114 -4.60 -7.45 -10.89
N LYS A 115 -3.87 -8.55 -10.74
CA LYS A 115 -3.59 -9.49 -11.85
C LYS A 115 -4.82 -10.21 -12.40
N LYS A 116 -5.90 -10.23 -11.65
CA LYS A 116 -7.18 -10.81 -12.07
C LYS A 116 -8.10 -9.81 -12.79
N GLN A 117 -7.75 -8.51 -12.82
CA GLN A 117 -8.60 -7.53 -13.48
C GLN A 117 -8.52 -7.68 -15.00
N SER A 118 -9.68 -7.76 -15.65
CA SER A 118 -9.86 -7.59 -17.09
C SER A 118 -10.07 -6.11 -17.43
N GLU A 119 -10.12 -5.77 -18.71
CA GLU A 119 -10.39 -4.41 -19.17
C GLU A 119 -11.75 -3.90 -18.64
N GLN A 120 -12.77 -4.77 -18.64
CA GLN A 120 -14.10 -4.42 -18.13
C GLN A 120 -14.14 -4.25 -16.61
N ASP A 121 -13.28 -4.99 -15.89
CA ASP A 121 -13.25 -4.92 -14.43
C ASP A 121 -12.79 -3.56 -13.91
N TRP A 122 -11.94 -2.85 -14.64
CA TRP A 122 -11.48 -1.53 -14.22
C TRP A 122 -12.62 -0.51 -14.11
N SER A 123 -13.58 -0.58 -15.03
CA SER A 123 -14.77 0.28 -15.05
C SER A 123 -15.97 -0.30 -14.29
N ALA A 124 -15.84 -1.49 -13.70
CA ALA A 124 -16.89 -2.08 -12.90
C ALA A 124 -17.23 -1.20 -11.69
N ALA A 125 -18.52 -1.05 -11.42
CA ALA A 125 -18.99 -0.24 -10.29
C ALA A 125 -18.34 -0.70 -8.97
N TYR A 126 -17.96 0.26 -8.17
CA TYR A 126 -17.35 0.05 -6.87
C TYR A 126 -17.95 1.01 -5.85
N THR A 127 -18.31 0.46 -4.69
CA THR A 127 -18.68 1.24 -3.51
C THR A 127 -18.24 0.49 -2.26
N ALA A 128 -17.77 1.21 -1.26
CA ALA A 128 -17.42 0.68 0.03
C ALA A 128 -17.59 1.77 1.10
N LYS A 129 -17.78 1.37 2.35
CA LYS A 129 -17.89 2.35 3.45
C LYS A 129 -16.61 3.20 3.56
N GLY A 130 -16.74 4.51 3.38
CA GLY A 130 -15.64 5.48 3.33
C GLY A 130 -15.07 5.71 1.93
N PHE A 131 -15.65 5.06 0.90
CA PHE A 131 -15.36 5.24 -0.53
C PHE A 131 -16.66 5.35 -1.34
N GLU A 132 -17.70 5.96 -0.75
CA GLU A 132 -19.03 6.07 -1.35
C GLU A 132 -19.02 6.87 -2.67
N ASP A 133 -18.02 7.74 -2.84
CA ASP A 133 -17.80 8.57 -4.03
C ASP A 133 -16.83 7.96 -5.06
N CYS A 134 -16.41 6.71 -4.86
CA CYS A 134 -15.32 6.14 -5.66
C CYS A 134 -15.75 5.74 -7.08
N GLY A 135 -17.01 5.36 -7.28
CA GLY A 135 -17.62 5.06 -8.56
C GLY A 135 -17.20 3.76 -9.24
N ASP A 136 -15.91 3.50 -9.43
CA ASP A 136 -15.37 2.34 -10.12
C ASP A 136 -14.09 1.74 -9.48
N ARG A 137 -13.73 0.53 -9.92
CA ARG A 137 -12.56 -0.19 -9.38
C ARG A 137 -11.24 0.50 -9.70
N PHE A 138 -11.08 1.09 -10.88
CA PHE A 138 -9.86 1.84 -11.23
C PHE A 138 -9.61 2.97 -10.24
N THR A 139 -10.65 3.74 -9.94
CA THR A 139 -10.60 4.83 -8.96
C THR A 139 -10.26 4.30 -7.55
N ALA A 140 -10.81 3.14 -7.16
CA ALA A 140 -10.47 2.51 -5.88
C ALA A 140 -8.99 2.13 -5.80
N PHE A 141 -8.43 1.49 -6.83
CA PHE A 141 -7.01 1.16 -6.90
C PHE A 141 -6.13 2.40 -6.87
N LEU A 142 -6.49 3.44 -7.61
CA LEU A 142 -5.75 4.70 -7.67
C LEU A 142 -5.74 5.41 -6.31
N ARG A 143 -6.90 5.51 -5.63
CA ARG A 143 -7.00 6.10 -4.29
C ARG A 143 -6.17 5.33 -3.27
N CYS A 144 -6.23 4.01 -3.29
CA CYS A 144 -5.41 3.18 -2.40
C CYS A 144 -3.91 3.33 -2.69
N ALA A 145 -3.49 3.44 -3.95
CA ALA A 145 -2.09 3.69 -4.32
C ALA A 145 -1.61 5.08 -3.88
N ALA A 146 -2.44 6.11 -4.04
CA ALA A 146 -2.16 7.46 -3.56
C ALA A 146 -2.07 7.51 -2.03
N HIS A 147 -2.99 6.86 -1.33
CA HIS A 147 -3.01 6.74 0.12
C HIS A 147 -1.76 6.00 0.66
N LEU A 148 -1.37 4.89 0.03
CA LEU A 148 -0.13 4.19 0.34
C LEU A 148 1.09 5.10 0.17
N SER A 149 1.16 5.87 -0.92
CA SER A 149 2.24 6.83 -1.17
C SER A 149 2.28 7.97 -0.14
N HIS A 150 1.12 8.49 0.27
CA HIS A 150 0.99 9.49 1.32
C HIS A 150 1.61 8.99 2.64
N HIS A 151 1.22 7.81 3.10
CA HIS A 151 1.75 7.24 4.34
C HIS A 151 3.21 6.78 4.23
N THR A 152 3.67 6.38 3.04
CA THR A 152 5.10 6.14 2.79
C THR A 152 5.91 7.41 3.07
N GLY A 153 5.43 8.57 2.61
CA GLY A 153 6.04 9.87 2.90
C GLY A 153 6.11 10.16 4.41
N GLN A 154 5.04 9.89 5.15
CA GLN A 154 5.04 10.04 6.62
C GLN A 154 6.05 9.11 7.29
N ILE A 155 6.12 7.83 6.88
CA ILE A 155 7.10 6.87 7.41
C ILE A 155 8.53 7.34 7.14
N ILE A 156 8.83 7.90 5.95
CA ILE A 156 10.15 8.47 5.64
C ILE A 156 10.54 9.55 6.66
N TYR A 157 9.63 10.48 6.96
CA TYR A 157 9.91 11.55 7.91
C TYR A 157 10.06 11.05 9.34
N LEU A 158 9.21 10.09 9.76
CA LEU A 158 9.34 9.49 11.10
C LEU A 158 10.66 8.74 11.27
N CYS A 159 11.11 7.97 10.27
CA CYS A 159 12.40 7.28 10.33
C CYS A 159 13.57 8.26 10.43
N LYS A 160 13.56 9.35 9.65
CA LYS A 160 14.59 10.39 9.71
C LYS A 160 14.66 11.07 11.08
N GLU A 161 13.51 11.36 11.68
CA GLU A 161 13.45 11.98 13.00
C GLU A 161 13.98 11.03 14.08
N LEU A 162 13.57 9.77 14.06
CA LEU A 162 14.08 8.76 14.99
C LEU A 162 15.59 8.55 14.85
N GLU A 163 16.11 8.64 13.63
CA GLU A 163 17.56 8.57 13.39
C GLU A 163 18.31 9.78 13.97
N LEU A 164 17.74 10.98 13.86
CA LEU A 164 18.34 12.20 14.45
C LEU A 164 18.36 12.12 15.97
N GLN A 165 17.22 11.76 16.60
CA GLN A 165 17.12 11.63 18.07
C GLN A 165 18.03 10.53 18.64
N SER A 166 18.41 9.53 17.87
CA SER A 166 19.34 8.48 18.31
C SER A 166 20.82 8.91 18.31
N ARG A 167 21.14 10.08 17.75
CA ARG A 167 22.51 10.64 17.67
C ARG A 167 22.79 11.67 18.77
N GLU A 168 21.77 12.12 19.48
CA GLU A 168 21.84 13.00 20.65
C GLU A 168 21.98 12.20 21.94
#